data_ac766e96ab66ecf9a263ce334920ef2e
#
_entry.id   ac766e96ab66ecf9a263ce334920ef2e
#
_cell.length_a   1.000
_cell.length_b   1.000
_cell.length_c   1.000
_cell.angle_alpha   90.00
_cell.angle_beta   90.00
_cell.angle_gamma   90.00
#
_symmetry.space_group_name_H-M   'P 1'
#
loop_
_entity.id
_entity.type
_entity.pdbx_description
1 polymer ?
#
loop_
_entity_poly.entity_id
_entity_poly.type
_entity_poly.pdbx_seq_one_letter_code
_entity_poly.pdbx_strand_id
1 'polypeptide(L)'
;MSAEPGTQGVPDLPACVFLLFGARGDLAARKLFPGLYRLAAAGRLPDQYAVIGSGRHAPDSDDAFRDEVREALDDSVDDLDEAVARELLSRTSFVASDADDGSDLAAWVREAEEDLGDDVLRLVYLSVPPGAMSGMVGMVGREGLAERARLVIEKPFGLDLESFGELDRDVRAVFDEEQVFRIDHFLGKEAVQNVLALRFANALFEPAWDRSSIASVQVDVPETLAMEGRGSFYESTGALRDMVSTHLFQILGAVALEDPGEWTADAVRRARAAVFEDVRPLDPSRVVLGQYDDYRDEEDVEEDSTVETFVALEAWVDNDRWRDIPFHLRTGKAMAETRRTVTLRFRQPESSVFGSGLAPDELVLELTDEAQVHVDLLGKRPGPEMELAPATMRLDLGEELPDDEPLEAYERLLLDVLQGDHTLFAHADETRRLWEVCQPVLDDRPDPLPYASGTWGPQAALDLPEGGWRLGRHDAYAD
;
A
#
# COMPACT_ATOMS: atom_id res chain seq x y z
N MET A 1 36.72 -7.30 -14.34
CA MET A 1 36.63 -5.84 -14.41
C MET A 1 35.33 -5.52 -13.67
N SER A 2 35.44 -5.21 -12.40
CA SER A 2 34.33 -4.84 -11.54
C SER A 2 33.89 -3.44 -11.96
N ALA A 3 32.68 -3.30 -12.44
CA ALA A 3 32.04 -2.00 -12.54
C ALA A 3 31.77 -1.55 -11.10
N GLU A 4 32.37 -0.45 -10.68
CA GLU A 4 31.93 0.23 -9.45
C GLU A 4 30.44 0.59 -9.62
N PRO A 5 29.58 0.41 -8.60
CA PRO A 5 28.24 0.94 -8.63
C PRO A 5 28.38 2.46 -8.73
N GLY A 6 28.02 3.01 -9.88
CA GLY A 6 28.01 4.46 -10.08
C GLY A 6 27.01 5.05 -9.09
N THR A 7 27.45 6.03 -8.31
CA THR A 7 26.57 7.02 -7.70
C THR A 7 25.75 7.63 -8.83
N GLN A 8 24.53 7.18 -9.01
CA GLN A 8 23.56 7.88 -9.84
C GLN A 8 23.33 9.20 -9.10
N GLY A 9 23.83 10.29 -9.67
CA GLY A 9 23.56 11.64 -9.17
C GLY A 9 22.04 11.80 -9.09
N VAL A 10 21.58 12.48 -8.03
CA VAL A 10 20.18 12.87 -7.87
C VAL A 10 19.71 13.48 -9.20
N PRO A 11 18.64 12.98 -9.85
CA PRO A 11 18.16 13.57 -11.09
C PRO A 11 17.90 15.07 -10.86
N ASP A 12 18.22 15.89 -11.85
CA ASP A 12 17.92 17.31 -11.82
C ASP A 12 16.39 17.47 -11.85
N LEU A 13 15.79 17.68 -10.66
CA LEU A 13 14.34 17.78 -10.51
C LEU A 13 13.89 19.19 -10.94
N PRO A 14 12.78 19.33 -11.68
CA PRO A 14 12.25 20.63 -12.05
C PRO A 14 11.83 21.42 -10.80
N ALA A 15 11.86 22.75 -10.87
CA ALA A 15 11.24 23.58 -9.85
C ALA A 15 9.79 23.14 -9.61
N CYS A 16 9.33 23.16 -8.34
CA CYS A 16 8.04 22.54 -8.00
C CYS A 16 7.22 23.38 -7.02
N VAL A 17 5.93 23.54 -7.29
CA VAL A 17 4.93 23.97 -6.32
C VAL A 17 4.21 22.74 -5.79
N PHE A 18 4.39 22.44 -4.49
CA PHE A 18 3.61 21.44 -3.77
C PHE A 18 2.29 22.07 -3.31
N LEU A 19 1.20 21.68 -3.94
CA LEU A 19 -0.15 22.14 -3.59
C LEU A 19 -0.86 21.05 -2.79
N LEU A 20 -0.96 21.22 -1.46
CA LEU A 20 -1.46 20.22 -0.54
C LEU A 20 -2.88 20.56 -0.09
N PHE A 21 -3.89 19.90 -0.65
CA PHE A 21 -5.27 20.01 -0.16
C PHE A 21 -5.48 19.14 1.08
N GLY A 22 -6.19 19.69 2.06
CA GLY A 22 -6.29 19.04 3.37
C GLY A 22 -5.04 19.18 4.23
N ALA A 23 -4.26 20.25 4.01
CA ALA A 23 -2.96 20.48 4.64
C ALA A 23 -2.97 20.57 6.18
N ARG A 24 -4.14 20.75 6.81
CA ARG A 24 -4.33 20.74 8.26
C ARG A 24 -4.95 19.43 8.78
N GLY A 25 -4.94 18.39 7.94
CA GLY A 25 -5.43 17.06 8.29
C GLY A 25 -4.34 16.15 8.86
N ASP A 26 -4.77 15.04 9.46
CA ASP A 26 -3.90 14.05 10.11
C ASP A 26 -2.82 13.49 9.17
N LEU A 27 -3.16 13.16 7.92
CA LEU A 27 -2.19 12.64 6.96
C LEU A 27 -1.10 13.68 6.63
N ALA A 28 -1.48 14.95 6.45
CA ALA A 28 -0.51 16.00 6.18
C ALA A 28 0.47 16.18 7.35
N ALA A 29 -0.06 16.22 8.58
CA ALA A 29 0.74 16.37 9.79
C ALA A 29 1.68 15.17 10.03
N ARG A 30 1.16 13.94 9.91
CA ARG A 30 1.94 12.74 10.28
C ARG A 30 2.82 12.19 9.17
N LYS A 31 2.54 12.50 7.89
CA LYS A 31 3.23 11.88 6.77
C LYS A 31 3.76 12.86 5.74
N LEU A 32 2.95 13.85 5.28
CA LEU A 32 3.37 14.67 4.15
C LEU A 32 4.43 15.71 4.56
N PHE A 33 4.22 16.47 5.62
CA PHE A 33 5.23 17.43 6.08
C PHE A 33 6.50 16.76 6.60
N PRO A 34 6.44 15.69 7.42
CA PRO A 34 7.63 14.93 7.79
C PRO A 34 8.35 14.32 6.57
N GLY A 35 7.62 13.81 5.59
CA GLY A 35 8.19 13.26 4.35
C GLY A 35 8.89 14.34 3.51
N LEU A 36 8.27 15.50 3.33
CA LEU A 36 8.91 16.64 2.66
C LEU A 36 10.16 17.10 3.40
N TYR A 37 10.11 17.16 4.74
CA TYR A 37 11.28 17.51 5.54
C TYR A 37 12.43 16.51 5.36
N ARG A 38 12.15 15.20 5.43
CA ARG A 38 13.20 14.18 5.27
C ARG A 38 13.78 14.17 3.87
N LEU A 39 12.97 14.36 2.84
CA LEU A 39 13.46 14.55 1.47
C LEU A 39 14.33 15.82 1.34
N ALA A 40 13.96 16.91 2.03
CA ALA A 40 14.79 18.12 2.07
C ALA A 40 16.12 17.87 2.79
N ALA A 41 16.09 17.20 3.95
CA ALA A 41 17.29 16.87 4.72
C ALA A 41 18.24 15.95 3.94
N ALA A 42 17.71 15.02 3.15
CA ALA A 42 18.46 14.13 2.27
C ALA A 42 18.90 14.82 0.94
N GLY A 43 18.57 16.09 0.72
CA GLY A 43 18.90 16.81 -0.52
C GLY A 43 18.19 16.24 -1.76
N ARG A 44 16.99 15.66 -1.59
CA ARG A 44 16.20 14.99 -2.63
C ARG A 44 14.99 15.81 -3.11
N LEU A 45 14.80 17.03 -2.59
CA LEU A 45 13.85 17.99 -3.14
C LEU A 45 14.49 18.83 -4.25
N PRO A 46 13.68 19.45 -5.14
CA PRO A 46 14.19 20.46 -6.08
C PRO A 46 14.88 21.61 -5.35
N ASP A 47 15.91 22.22 -5.97
CA ASP A 47 16.57 23.43 -5.43
C ASP A 47 15.59 24.58 -5.22
N GLN A 48 14.61 24.69 -6.13
CA GLN A 48 13.57 25.71 -6.11
C GLN A 48 12.21 25.06 -5.92
N TYR A 49 11.58 25.35 -4.79
CA TYR A 49 10.22 24.86 -4.51
C TYR A 49 9.45 25.79 -3.59
N ALA A 50 8.12 25.68 -3.61
CA ALA A 50 7.20 26.27 -2.66
C ALA A 50 6.19 25.21 -2.18
N VAL A 51 5.74 25.31 -0.93
CA VAL A 51 4.70 24.47 -0.36
C VAL A 51 3.50 25.33 -0.04
N ILE A 52 2.37 25.05 -0.71
CA ILE A 52 1.11 25.77 -0.51
C ILE A 52 0.10 24.81 0.08
N GLY A 53 -0.17 24.96 1.37
CA GLY A 53 -1.27 24.28 2.04
C GLY A 53 -2.60 24.90 1.66
N SER A 54 -3.64 24.07 1.49
CA SER A 54 -4.99 24.54 1.24
C SER A 54 -6.06 23.75 1.95
N GLY A 55 -7.18 24.38 2.23
CA GLY A 55 -8.35 23.83 2.86
C GLY A 55 -9.38 24.90 3.16
N ARG A 56 -10.58 24.49 3.59
CA ARG A 56 -11.74 25.40 3.80
C ARG A 56 -11.53 26.45 4.89
N HIS A 57 -10.72 26.14 5.88
CA HIS A 57 -10.52 27.00 7.06
C HIS A 57 -9.06 27.46 7.11
N ALA A 58 -8.86 28.73 6.81
CA ALA A 58 -7.55 29.34 6.94
C ALA A 58 -7.10 29.41 8.41
N PRO A 59 -5.82 29.24 8.70
CA PRO A 59 -5.22 29.68 9.97
C PRO A 59 -5.26 31.21 10.07
N ASP A 60 -4.95 31.74 11.25
CA ASP A 60 -4.97 33.19 11.47
C ASP A 60 -3.95 33.96 10.62
N SER A 61 -2.87 33.28 10.21
CA SER A 61 -1.80 33.82 9.35
C SER A 61 -0.95 32.66 8.80
N ASP A 62 -0.06 32.97 7.82
CA ASP A 62 0.96 32.03 7.36
C ASP A 62 1.91 31.61 8.50
N ASP A 63 2.23 32.51 9.42
CA ASP A 63 3.07 32.18 10.56
C ASP A 63 2.37 31.17 11.49
N ALA A 64 1.07 31.32 11.74
CA ALA A 64 0.29 30.33 12.49
C ALA A 64 0.28 28.96 11.78
N PHE A 65 0.19 28.93 10.46
CA PHE A 65 0.29 27.68 9.72
C PHE A 65 1.67 27.04 9.80
N ARG A 66 2.74 27.85 9.69
CA ARG A 66 4.12 27.38 9.87
C ARG A 66 4.36 26.80 11.27
N ASP A 67 3.73 27.40 12.29
CA ASP A 67 3.79 26.86 13.66
C ASP A 67 3.09 25.49 13.76
N GLU A 68 1.92 25.30 13.10
CA GLU A 68 1.25 23.99 13.01
C GLU A 68 2.13 22.96 12.29
N VAL A 69 2.77 23.33 11.18
CA VAL A 69 3.71 22.45 10.45
C VAL A 69 4.94 22.14 11.31
N ARG A 70 5.45 23.13 12.06
CA ARG A 70 6.58 22.91 12.98
C ARG A 70 6.23 21.91 14.08
N GLU A 71 5.06 22.01 14.68
CA GLU A 71 4.57 21.07 15.68
C GLU A 71 4.49 19.64 15.09
N ALA A 72 3.97 19.50 13.86
CA ALA A 72 3.92 18.23 13.15
C ALA A 72 5.31 17.61 12.90
N LEU A 73 6.32 18.43 12.61
CA LEU A 73 7.71 17.97 12.47
C LEU A 73 8.29 17.55 13.81
N ASP A 74 8.08 18.33 14.87
CA ASP A 74 8.57 18.03 16.22
C ASP A 74 7.99 16.72 16.77
N ASP A 75 6.74 16.41 16.44
CA ASP A 75 6.07 15.17 16.85
C ASP A 75 6.50 13.92 16.05
N SER A 76 7.05 14.11 14.82
CA SER A 76 7.28 13.00 13.88
C SER A 76 8.75 12.77 13.53
N VAL A 77 9.66 13.65 13.96
CA VAL A 77 11.09 13.60 13.61
C VAL A 77 11.96 13.73 14.86
N ASP A 78 12.66 12.66 15.25
CA ASP A 78 13.45 12.62 16.49
C ASP A 78 14.65 13.57 16.49
N ASP A 79 15.39 13.66 15.38
CA ASP A 79 16.62 14.47 15.25
C ASP A 79 16.43 15.56 14.17
N LEU A 80 15.61 16.58 14.47
CA LEU A 80 15.27 17.64 13.55
C LEU A 80 16.45 18.60 13.32
N ASP A 81 16.93 18.73 12.05
CA ASP A 81 17.86 19.78 11.67
C ASP A 81 17.14 21.13 11.56
N GLU A 82 17.47 22.04 12.47
CA GLU A 82 16.85 23.37 12.56
C GLU A 82 17.10 24.26 11.33
N ALA A 83 18.14 24.03 10.57
CA ALA A 83 18.40 24.81 9.34
C ALA A 83 17.48 24.34 8.22
N VAL A 84 17.35 23.03 8.04
CA VAL A 84 16.44 22.39 7.05
C VAL A 84 14.99 22.72 7.37
N ALA A 85 14.57 22.54 8.64
CA ALA A 85 13.22 22.86 9.07
C ALA A 85 12.86 24.33 8.81
N ARG A 86 13.76 25.25 9.17
CA ARG A 86 13.56 26.70 8.93
C ARG A 86 13.45 27.01 7.45
N GLU A 87 14.24 26.37 6.60
CA GLU A 87 14.17 26.55 5.16
C GLU A 87 12.83 26.06 4.61
N LEU A 88 12.41 24.85 4.93
CA LEU A 88 11.10 24.30 4.53
C LEU A 88 9.95 25.20 4.99
N LEU A 89 9.94 25.62 6.25
CA LEU A 89 8.92 26.51 6.80
C LEU A 89 8.89 27.87 6.12
N SER A 90 10.05 28.44 5.76
CA SER A 90 10.14 29.72 5.04
C SER A 90 9.50 29.68 3.65
N ARG A 91 9.42 28.49 3.04
CA ARG A 91 8.83 28.23 1.72
C ARG A 91 7.38 27.75 1.80
N THR A 92 6.80 27.72 3.02
CA THR A 92 5.46 27.21 3.31
C THR A 92 4.48 28.36 3.54
N SER A 93 3.32 28.32 2.88
CA SER A 93 2.20 29.25 3.02
C SER A 93 0.88 28.53 3.00
N PHE A 94 -0.22 29.24 3.33
CA PHE A 94 -1.58 28.68 3.32
C PHE A 94 -2.56 29.60 2.59
N VAL A 95 -3.36 29.01 1.69
CA VAL A 95 -4.44 29.74 1.00
C VAL A 95 -5.74 28.95 1.14
N ALA A 96 -6.80 29.59 1.66
CA ALA A 96 -8.10 28.95 1.74
C ALA A 96 -8.68 28.70 0.36
N SER A 97 -9.27 27.53 0.18
CA SER A 97 -10.06 27.17 -1.01
C SER A 97 -11.05 26.05 -0.71
N ASP A 98 -12.03 25.91 -1.57
CA ASP A 98 -12.96 24.78 -1.57
C ASP A 98 -13.32 24.35 -3.01
N ALA A 99 -14.25 23.41 -3.14
CA ALA A 99 -14.66 22.90 -4.45
C ALA A 99 -15.34 23.95 -5.36
N ASP A 100 -15.86 25.02 -4.79
CA ASP A 100 -16.60 26.06 -5.53
C ASP A 100 -15.73 27.26 -5.86
N ASP A 101 -14.74 27.59 -5.02
CA ASP A 101 -13.85 28.75 -5.17
C ASP A 101 -12.38 28.42 -4.92
N GLY A 102 -11.57 28.57 -5.96
CA GLY A 102 -10.12 28.40 -5.97
C GLY A 102 -9.37 29.59 -6.55
N SER A 103 -10.06 30.71 -6.81
CA SER A 103 -9.48 31.86 -7.52
C SER A 103 -8.28 32.48 -6.83
N ASP A 104 -8.35 32.66 -5.51
CA ASP A 104 -7.25 33.22 -4.70
C ASP A 104 -6.07 32.23 -4.65
N LEU A 105 -6.34 30.93 -4.53
CA LEU A 105 -5.34 29.88 -4.58
C LEU A 105 -4.61 29.88 -5.94
N ALA A 106 -5.37 29.94 -7.03
CA ALA A 106 -4.78 29.99 -8.38
C ALA A 106 -3.92 31.24 -8.61
N ALA A 107 -4.32 32.38 -8.05
CA ALA A 107 -3.51 33.60 -8.10
C ALA A 107 -2.19 33.42 -7.34
N TRP A 108 -2.26 32.84 -6.12
CA TRP A 108 -1.09 32.59 -5.29
C TRP A 108 -0.11 31.58 -5.92
N VAL A 109 -0.65 30.51 -6.52
CA VAL A 109 0.17 29.51 -7.24
C VAL A 109 0.93 30.17 -8.40
N ARG A 110 0.26 31.03 -9.19
CA ARG A 110 0.91 31.76 -10.29
C ARG A 110 2.02 32.71 -9.81
N GLU A 111 1.80 33.40 -8.70
CA GLU A 111 2.82 34.26 -8.10
C GLU A 111 4.04 33.43 -7.64
N ALA A 112 3.79 32.30 -6.97
CA ALA A 112 4.87 31.38 -6.56
C ALA A 112 5.66 30.84 -7.78
N GLU A 113 4.97 30.51 -8.87
CA GLU A 113 5.63 30.05 -10.11
C GLU A 113 6.48 31.14 -10.76
N GLU A 114 6.02 32.40 -10.79
CA GLU A 114 6.80 33.52 -11.31
C GLU A 114 8.10 33.70 -10.51
N ASP A 115 8.08 33.47 -9.21
CA ASP A 115 9.27 33.55 -8.34
C ASP A 115 10.23 32.35 -8.53
N LEU A 116 9.70 31.16 -8.86
CA LEU A 116 10.47 29.93 -9.05
C LEU A 116 11.07 29.81 -10.47
N GLY A 117 10.55 30.54 -11.45
CA GLY A 117 11.08 30.58 -12.82
C GLY A 117 10.23 29.86 -13.86
N ASP A 118 10.87 29.47 -14.97
CA ASP A 118 10.19 28.81 -16.09
C ASP A 118 10.03 27.28 -15.82
N ASP A 119 9.01 26.67 -16.45
CA ASP A 119 8.78 25.22 -16.44
C ASP A 119 8.56 24.59 -15.05
N VAL A 120 7.90 25.31 -14.15
CA VAL A 120 7.57 24.83 -12.80
C VAL A 120 6.54 23.70 -12.88
N LEU A 121 6.85 22.58 -12.20
CA LEU A 121 5.93 21.46 -11.97
C LEU A 121 4.95 21.81 -10.84
N ARG A 122 3.68 21.44 -10.98
CA ARG A 122 2.73 21.43 -9.87
C ARG A 122 2.55 20.01 -9.37
N LEU A 123 2.77 19.76 -8.09
CA LEU A 123 2.38 18.52 -7.44
C LEU A 123 1.09 18.79 -6.65
N VAL A 124 -0.05 18.36 -7.20
CA VAL A 124 -1.38 18.56 -6.62
C VAL A 124 -1.73 17.34 -5.78
N TYR A 125 -1.69 17.46 -4.46
CA TYR A 125 -1.95 16.36 -3.54
C TYR A 125 -3.33 16.50 -2.89
N LEU A 126 -4.22 15.51 -3.12
CA LEU A 126 -5.57 15.48 -2.55
C LEU A 126 -5.61 14.61 -1.27
N SER A 127 -5.28 15.23 -0.14
CA SER A 127 -5.49 14.64 1.19
C SER A 127 -6.85 15.08 1.76
N VAL A 128 -7.93 14.76 1.03
CA VAL A 128 -9.30 15.18 1.35
C VAL A 128 -10.23 13.96 1.47
N PRO A 129 -11.35 14.07 2.21
CA PRO A 129 -12.33 12.99 2.26
C PRO A 129 -12.81 12.58 0.86
N PRO A 130 -13.13 11.30 0.61
CA PRO A 130 -13.51 10.78 -0.71
C PRO A 130 -14.63 11.57 -1.39
N GLY A 131 -15.66 11.97 -0.63
CA GLY A 131 -16.78 12.76 -1.16
C GLY A 131 -16.42 14.18 -1.62
N ALA A 132 -15.22 14.68 -1.31
CA ALA A 132 -14.75 15.99 -1.76
C ALA A 132 -13.85 15.90 -3.01
N MET A 133 -13.34 14.71 -3.36
CA MET A 133 -12.33 14.55 -4.41
C MET A 133 -12.80 15.07 -5.77
N SER A 134 -13.95 14.63 -6.27
CA SER A 134 -14.50 15.07 -7.57
C SER A 134 -14.68 16.59 -7.65
N GLY A 135 -15.20 17.21 -6.58
CA GLY A 135 -15.35 18.65 -6.51
C GLY A 135 -14.02 19.40 -6.56
N MET A 136 -13.02 18.90 -5.85
CA MET A 136 -11.66 19.50 -5.83
C MET A 136 -10.96 19.34 -7.19
N VAL A 137 -11.06 18.16 -7.84
CA VAL A 137 -10.55 17.93 -9.19
C VAL A 137 -11.20 18.92 -10.18
N GLY A 138 -12.52 19.08 -10.10
CA GLY A 138 -13.25 20.04 -10.92
C GLY A 138 -12.79 21.49 -10.70
N MET A 139 -12.53 21.88 -9.47
CA MET A 139 -12.00 23.21 -9.14
C MET A 139 -10.59 23.40 -9.73
N VAL A 140 -9.68 22.44 -9.54
CA VAL A 140 -8.32 22.47 -10.12
C VAL A 140 -8.37 22.67 -11.64
N GLY A 141 -9.30 21.97 -12.32
CA GLY A 141 -9.52 22.14 -13.78
C GLY A 141 -10.03 23.53 -14.14
N ARG A 142 -11.05 24.04 -13.46
CA ARG A 142 -11.62 25.38 -13.72
C ARG A 142 -10.62 26.52 -13.53
N GLU A 143 -9.76 26.40 -12.53
CA GLU A 143 -8.76 27.41 -12.20
C GLU A 143 -7.48 27.32 -13.07
N GLY A 144 -7.41 26.31 -13.98
CA GLY A 144 -6.25 26.10 -14.86
C GLY A 144 -5.00 25.58 -14.12
N LEU A 145 -5.18 24.92 -12.99
CA LEU A 145 -4.08 24.38 -12.18
C LEU A 145 -3.63 22.98 -12.64
N ALA A 146 -4.36 22.33 -13.55
CA ALA A 146 -4.04 21.00 -14.06
C ALA A 146 -2.92 20.98 -15.12
N GLU A 147 -2.64 22.13 -15.77
CA GLU A 147 -1.57 22.22 -16.75
C GLU A 147 -0.21 22.03 -16.06
N ARG A 148 0.65 21.19 -16.61
CA ARG A 148 1.95 20.81 -16.02
C ARG A 148 1.84 20.32 -14.56
N ALA A 149 0.72 19.71 -14.20
CA ALA A 149 0.49 19.19 -12.86
C ALA A 149 0.61 17.66 -12.83
N ARG A 150 1.01 17.13 -11.68
CA ARG A 150 0.89 15.75 -11.28
C ARG A 150 -0.12 15.67 -10.15
N LEU A 151 -1.19 14.93 -10.37
CA LEU A 151 -2.26 14.75 -9.41
C LEU A 151 -1.98 13.53 -8.55
N VAL A 152 -1.89 13.71 -7.25
CA VAL A 152 -1.76 12.62 -6.28
C VAL A 152 -3.08 12.42 -5.57
N ILE A 153 -3.60 11.19 -5.62
CA ILE A 153 -4.88 10.81 -5.01
C ILE A 153 -4.63 9.70 -3.99
N GLU A 154 -5.16 9.90 -2.78
CA GLU A 154 -5.19 8.89 -1.73
C GLU A 154 -6.38 7.95 -1.86
N LYS A 155 -6.25 6.73 -1.34
CA LYS A 155 -7.38 5.83 -1.16
C LYS A 155 -8.41 6.39 -0.15
N PRO A 156 -9.68 5.97 -0.25
CA PRO A 156 -10.24 5.00 -1.18
C PRO A 156 -10.55 5.61 -2.55
N PHE A 157 -10.28 4.84 -3.61
CA PHE A 157 -10.64 5.19 -4.98
C PHE A 157 -12.07 4.70 -5.27
N GLY A 158 -13.07 5.43 -4.78
CA GLY A 158 -14.45 4.95 -4.73
C GLY A 158 -14.70 3.93 -3.61
N LEU A 159 -15.94 3.49 -3.45
CA LEU A 159 -16.40 2.49 -2.49
C LEU A 159 -16.96 1.22 -3.19
N ASP A 160 -17.10 1.27 -4.50
CA ASP A 160 -17.55 0.23 -5.41
C ASP A 160 -17.20 0.61 -6.86
N LEU A 161 -17.55 -0.26 -7.81
CA LEU A 161 -17.28 -0.04 -9.23
C LEU A 161 -17.96 1.22 -9.79
N GLU A 162 -19.17 1.55 -9.32
CA GLU A 162 -19.94 2.72 -9.80
C GLU A 162 -19.27 4.02 -9.34
N SER A 163 -19.04 4.18 -8.05
CA SER A 163 -18.43 5.38 -7.46
C SER A 163 -16.97 5.57 -7.92
N PHE A 164 -16.21 4.47 -8.12
CA PHE A 164 -14.91 4.56 -8.78
C PHE A 164 -15.05 5.09 -10.22
N GLY A 165 -16.02 4.57 -10.99
CA GLY A 165 -16.27 5.02 -12.37
C GLY A 165 -16.67 6.49 -12.47
N GLU A 166 -17.36 7.03 -11.46
CA GLU A 166 -17.69 8.46 -11.37
C GLU A 166 -16.44 9.29 -11.09
N LEU A 167 -15.65 8.92 -10.08
CA LEU A 167 -14.39 9.61 -9.74
C LEU A 167 -13.41 9.59 -10.93
N ASP A 168 -13.20 8.43 -11.56
CA ASP A 168 -12.30 8.28 -12.71
C ASP A 168 -12.73 9.15 -13.91
N ARG A 169 -14.03 9.25 -14.17
CA ARG A 169 -14.58 10.14 -15.20
C ARG A 169 -14.27 11.61 -14.91
N ASP A 170 -14.46 12.04 -13.65
CA ASP A 170 -14.21 13.41 -13.24
C ASP A 170 -12.72 13.74 -13.32
N VAL A 171 -11.86 12.81 -12.90
CA VAL A 171 -10.40 12.95 -13.02
C VAL A 171 -9.98 13.05 -14.48
N ARG A 172 -10.44 12.15 -15.35
CA ARG A 172 -10.10 12.13 -16.78
C ARG A 172 -10.67 13.33 -17.57
N ALA A 173 -11.66 14.04 -17.02
CA ALA A 173 -12.13 15.29 -17.61
C ALA A 173 -11.16 16.45 -17.44
N VAL A 174 -10.18 16.33 -16.53
CA VAL A 174 -9.26 17.39 -16.14
C VAL A 174 -7.78 17.01 -16.35
N PHE A 175 -7.43 15.74 -16.15
CA PHE A 175 -6.07 15.22 -16.21
C PHE A 175 -5.96 14.05 -17.19
N ASP A 176 -4.84 13.94 -17.87
CA ASP A 176 -4.44 12.73 -18.56
C ASP A 176 -3.97 11.68 -17.54
N GLU A 177 -4.11 10.38 -17.84
CA GLU A 177 -3.77 9.31 -16.90
C GLU A 177 -2.30 9.34 -16.47
N GLU A 178 -1.41 9.77 -17.36
CA GLU A 178 0.02 9.95 -17.10
C GLU A 178 0.33 11.07 -16.10
N GLN A 179 -0.65 11.90 -15.78
CA GLN A 179 -0.54 12.93 -14.74
C GLN A 179 -1.02 12.42 -13.38
N VAL A 180 -1.68 11.24 -13.31
CA VAL A 180 -2.39 10.78 -12.11
C VAL A 180 -1.61 9.71 -11.37
N PHE A 181 -1.32 9.95 -10.11
CA PHE A 181 -0.61 9.08 -9.18
C PHE A 181 -1.55 8.60 -8.07
N ARG A 182 -2.09 7.40 -8.20
CA ARG A 182 -2.97 6.79 -7.18
C ARG A 182 -2.11 6.04 -6.17
N ILE A 183 -2.07 6.55 -4.95
CA ILE A 183 -1.23 5.98 -3.89
C ILE A 183 -1.87 4.73 -3.29
N ASP A 184 -1.15 3.62 -3.40
CA ASP A 184 -1.24 2.50 -2.49
C ASP A 184 0.10 2.39 -1.74
N HIS A 185 0.11 2.77 -0.47
CA HIS A 185 1.35 2.82 0.31
C HIS A 185 2.02 1.45 0.52
N PHE A 186 1.32 0.33 0.28
CA PHE A 186 1.93 -1.01 0.28
C PHE A 186 2.89 -1.20 -0.89
N LEU A 187 2.60 -0.62 -2.07
CA LEU A 187 3.52 -0.66 -3.20
C LEU A 187 4.82 0.12 -2.93
N GLY A 188 4.75 1.19 -2.13
CA GLY A 188 5.92 1.97 -1.73
C GLY A 188 6.83 1.27 -0.70
N LYS A 189 6.39 0.15 -0.10
CA LYS A 189 7.20 -0.56 0.90
C LYS A 189 8.32 -1.36 0.25
N GLU A 190 9.54 -1.18 0.74
CA GLU A 190 10.73 -1.93 0.35
C GLU A 190 10.50 -3.46 0.37
N ALA A 191 9.80 -3.95 1.39
CA ALA A 191 9.49 -5.35 1.54
C ALA A 191 8.65 -5.93 0.39
N VAL A 192 7.72 -5.16 -0.20
CA VAL A 192 6.93 -5.58 -1.36
C VAL A 192 7.79 -5.58 -2.62
N GLN A 193 8.65 -4.57 -2.80
CA GLN A 193 9.61 -4.53 -3.91
C GLN A 193 10.61 -5.68 -3.83
N ASN A 194 11.03 -6.07 -2.64
CA ASN A 194 11.92 -7.21 -2.41
C ASN A 194 11.32 -8.56 -2.87
N VAL A 195 10.00 -8.72 -2.91
CA VAL A 195 9.36 -9.90 -3.53
C VAL A 195 9.81 -10.06 -4.99
N LEU A 196 9.82 -8.94 -5.73
CA LEU A 196 10.19 -8.93 -7.16
C LEU A 196 11.69 -9.17 -7.33
N ALA A 197 12.53 -8.51 -6.50
CA ALA A 197 13.97 -8.70 -6.53
C ALA A 197 14.36 -10.16 -6.17
N LEU A 198 13.76 -10.71 -5.11
CA LEU A 198 14.00 -12.08 -4.68
C LEU A 198 13.68 -13.07 -5.80
N ARG A 199 12.56 -12.86 -6.47
CA ARG A 199 12.08 -13.75 -7.51
C ARG A 199 12.88 -13.60 -8.81
N PHE A 200 13.00 -12.42 -9.37
CA PHE A 200 13.52 -12.21 -10.71
C PHE A 200 15.05 -12.09 -10.79
N ALA A 201 15.71 -11.72 -9.69
CA ALA A 201 17.17 -11.65 -9.66
C ALA A 201 17.86 -12.98 -9.25
N ASN A 202 17.09 -13.99 -8.77
CA ASN A 202 17.67 -15.19 -8.16
C ASN A 202 17.16 -16.47 -8.82
N ALA A 203 18.06 -17.20 -9.49
CA ALA A 203 17.75 -18.48 -10.13
C ALA A 203 17.27 -19.57 -9.14
N LEU A 204 17.36 -19.37 -7.85
CA LEU A 204 16.89 -20.31 -6.83
C LEU A 204 15.35 -20.32 -6.74
N PHE A 205 14.71 -19.18 -6.91
CA PHE A 205 13.28 -19.01 -6.61
C PHE A 205 12.40 -19.11 -7.87
N GLU A 206 12.73 -18.43 -8.95
CA GLU A 206 11.89 -18.34 -10.15
C GLU A 206 11.47 -19.71 -10.73
N PRO A 207 12.36 -20.75 -10.83
CA PRO A 207 11.97 -22.04 -11.37
C PRO A 207 10.94 -22.81 -10.54
N ALA A 208 10.82 -22.48 -9.24
CA ALA A 208 9.86 -23.11 -8.32
C ALA A 208 8.65 -22.21 -8.05
N TRP A 209 8.52 -21.05 -8.71
CA TRP A 209 7.48 -20.05 -8.45
C TRP A 209 6.29 -20.23 -9.39
N ASP A 210 5.75 -21.45 -9.43
CA ASP A 210 4.60 -21.79 -10.26
C ASP A 210 3.79 -22.96 -9.70
N ARG A 211 2.69 -23.27 -10.37
CA ARG A 211 1.76 -24.35 -10.01
C ARG A 211 2.37 -25.76 -9.96
N SER A 212 3.54 -25.98 -10.57
CA SER A 212 4.20 -27.30 -10.49
C SER A 212 4.82 -27.54 -9.11
N SER A 213 5.18 -26.47 -8.43
CA SER A 213 5.89 -26.50 -7.15
C SER A 213 5.05 -25.96 -6.00
N ILE A 214 4.23 -24.92 -6.23
CA ILE A 214 3.41 -24.26 -5.21
C ILE A 214 2.04 -24.95 -5.10
N ALA A 215 1.59 -25.20 -3.87
CA ALA A 215 0.29 -25.78 -3.56
C ALA A 215 -0.75 -24.69 -3.23
N SER A 216 -0.34 -23.65 -2.51
CA SER A 216 -1.19 -22.50 -2.14
C SER A 216 -0.35 -21.28 -1.79
N VAL A 217 -0.96 -20.10 -1.84
CA VAL A 217 -0.39 -18.84 -1.38
C VAL A 217 -1.29 -18.26 -0.30
N GLN A 218 -0.71 -17.74 0.79
CA GLN A 218 -1.44 -17.01 1.83
C GLN A 218 -0.88 -15.59 1.92
N VAL A 219 -1.76 -14.59 1.87
CA VAL A 219 -1.47 -13.18 2.16
C VAL A 219 -2.21 -12.83 3.43
N ASP A 220 -1.46 -12.56 4.49
CA ASP A 220 -2.01 -12.43 5.83
C ASP A 220 -1.58 -11.11 6.48
N VAL A 221 -2.56 -10.22 6.71
CA VAL A 221 -2.35 -8.85 7.20
C VAL A 221 -3.31 -8.55 8.36
N PRO A 222 -3.25 -9.30 9.48
CA PRO A 222 -4.02 -9.01 10.68
C PRO A 222 -3.41 -7.85 11.46
N GLU A 223 -4.24 -7.13 12.23
CA GLU A 223 -3.84 -6.04 13.11
C GLU A 223 -4.41 -6.24 14.52
N THR A 224 -3.59 -6.07 15.55
CA THR A 224 -4.04 -6.12 16.96
C THR A 224 -4.85 -4.88 17.35
N LEU A 225 -4.67 -3.77 16.61
CA LEU A 225 -5.39 -2.54 16.84
C LEU A 225 -6.87 -2.68 16.52
N ALA A 226 -7.73 -2.08 17.35
CA ALA A 226 -9.16 -1.88 17.11
C ALA A 226 -9.40 -0.61 16.26
N MET A 227 -10.55 0.04 16.36
CA MET A 227 -10.86 1.22 15.54
C MET A 227 -10.11 2.49 15.95
N GLU A 228 -9.81 2.66 17.23
CA GLU A 228 -9.04 3.80 17.78
C GLU A 228 -9.55 5.17 17.29
N GLY A 229 -10.85 5.41 17.39
CA GLY A 229 -11.49 6.67 16.98
C GLY A 229 -11.75 6.82 15.48
N ARG A 230 -11.60 5.75 14.67
CA ARG A 230 -11.92 5.73 13.23
C ARG A 230 -13.22 5.00 12.91
N GLY A 231 -14.14 4.88 13.89
CA GLY A 231 -15.43 4.19 13.72
C GLY A 231 -16.22 4.73 12.52
N SER A 232 -16.42 6.04 12.44
CA SER A 232 -17.12 6.70 11.33
C SER A 232 -16.54 6.38 9.94
N PHE A 233 -15.21 6.36 9.80
CA PHE A 233 -14.57 5.96 8.54
C PHE A 233 -14.85 4.49 8.21
N TYR A 234 -14.71 3.62 9.22
CA TYR A 234 -14.86 2.18 9.02
C TYR A 234 -16.29 1.77 8.73
N GLU A 235 -17.28 2.46 9.31
CA GLU A 235 -18.70 2.30 9.00
C GLU A 235 -19.01 2.52 7.51
N SER A 236 -18.26 3.38 6.84
CA SER A 236 -18.43 3.64 5.41
C SER A 236 -17.65 2.68 4.51
N THR A 237 -16.58 2.05 5.00
CA THR A 237 -15.67 1.26 4.17
C THR A 237 -15.71 -0.22 4.49
N GLY A 238 -15.56 -0.63 5.74
CA GLY A 238 -15.32 -2.01 6.14
C GLY A 238 -13.96 -2.56 5.66
N ALA A 239 -13.62 -3.76 6.13
CA ALA A 239 -12.32 -4.39 5.83
C ALA A 239 -12.17 -4.80 4.36
N LEU A 240 -13.27 -5.17 3.68
CA LEU A 240 -13.23 -5.57 2.27
C LEU A 240 -12.80 -4.39 1.38
N ARG A 241 -13.43 -3.23 1.54
CA ARG A 241 -13.13 -2.04 0.74
C ARG A 241 -11.81 -1.38 1.16
N ASP A 242 -11.52 -1.37 2.46
CA ASP A 242 -10.29 -0.72 2.96
C ASP A 242 -9.03 -1.51 2.58
N MET A 243 -9.06 -2.83 2.70
CA MET A 243 -7.85 -3.65 2.60
C MET A 243 -7.81 -4.57 1.39
N VAL A 244 -8.93 -5.20 1.01
CA VAL A 244 -8.91 -6.25 -0.02
C VAL A 244 -8.85 -5.64 -1.41
N SER A 245 -9.77 -4.73 -1.75
CA SER A 245 -9.86 -4.11 -3.09
C SER A 245 -8.63 -3.27 -3.47
N THR A 246 -7.73 -3.07 -2.53
CA THR A 246 -6.51 -2.29 -2.66
C THR A 246 -5.30 -3.14 -2.27
N HIS A 247 -4.84 -3.04 -1.05
CA HIS A 247 -3.55 -3.55 -0.54
C HIS A 247 -3.35 -5.06 -0.77
N LEU A 248 -4.33 -5.91 -0.42
CA LEU A 248 -4.14 -7.35 -0.52
C LEU A 248 -4.05 -7.83 -1.97
N PHE A 249 -4.82 -7.22 -2.87
CA PHE A 249 -4.69 -7.52 -4.30
C PHE A 249 -3.41 -6.96 -4.89
N GLN A 250 -2.88 -5.83 -4.43
CA GLN A 250 -1.57 -5.34 -4.87
C GLN A 250 -0.44 -6.29 -4.44
N ILE A 251 -0.51 -6.84 -3.22
CA ILE A 251 0.43 -7.87 -2.77
C ILE A 251 0.28 -9.14 -3.64
N LEU A 252 -0.95 -9.59 -3.88
CA LEU A 252 -1.21 -10.72 -4.79
C LEU A 252 -0.60 -10.43 -6.18
N GLY A 253 -0.81 -9.23 -6.71
CA GLY A 253 -0.25 -8.78 -7.99
C GLY A 253 1.28 -8.89 -8.01
N ALA A 254 1.97 -8.44 -6.96
CA ALA A 254 3.43 -8.54 -6.85
C ALA A 254 3.91 -10.00 -6.79
N VAL A 255 3.20 -10.88 -6.06
CA VAL A 255 3.52 -12.31 -5.96
C VAL A 255 3.27 -13.03 -7.28
N ALA A 256 2.17 -12.71 -7.97
CA ALA A 256 1.73 -13.42 -9.17
C ALA A 256 2.30 -12.86 -10.48
N LEU A 257 3.00 -11.73 -10.44
CA LEU A 257 3.56 -11.04 -11.60
C LEU A 257 4.36 -11.98 -12.50
N GLU A 258 4.20 -11.89 -13.80
CA GLU A 258 5.16 -12.47 -14.76
C GLU A 258 6.37 -11.54 -14.91
N ASP A 259 7.53 -12.10 -15.32
CA ASP A 259 8.74 -11.29 -15.57
C ASP A 259 8.43 -10.17 -16.57
N PRO A 260 8.52 -8.89 -16.16
CA PRO A 260 8.23 -7.77 -17.06
C PRO A 260 9.25 -7.62 -18.19
N GLY A 261 10.37 -8.35 -18.16
CA GLY A 261 11.45 -8.31 -19.15
C GLY A 261 12.36 -7.09 -19.06
N GLU A 262 11.87 -5.98 -18.53
CA GLU A 262 12.62 -4.75 -18.23
C GLU A 262 12.03 -4.04 -17.02
N TRP A 263 12.89 -3.36 -16.28
CA TRP A 263 12.46 -2.60 -15.10
C TRP A 263 12.09 -1.17 -15.50
N THR A 264 10.89 -1.02 -16.09
CA THR A 264 10.29 0.28 -16.43
C THR A 264 8.86 0.33 -15.92
N ALA A 265 8.36 1.53 -15.61
CA ALA A 265 7.00 1.74 -15.12
C ALA A 265 5.96 1.06 -16.04
N ASP A 266 6.10 1.23 -17.35
CA ASP A 266 5.21 0.65 -18.34
C ASP A 266 5.25 -0.89 -18.40
N ALA A 267 6.44 -1.49 -18.28
CA ALA A 267 6.57 -2.95 -18.32
C ALA A 267 6.00 -3.58 -17.05
N VAL A 268 6.32 -3.02 -15.88
CA VAL A 268 5.79 -3.49 -14.59
C VAL A 268 4.28 -3.31 -14.53
N ARG A 269 3.75 -2.16 -14.98
CA ARG A 269 2.30 -1.92 -15.06
C ARG A 269 1.60 -2.94 -15.96
N ARG A 270 2.11 -3.16 -17.18
CA ARG A 270 1.52 -4.16 -18.10
C ARG A 270 1.51 -5.56 -17.50
N ALA A 271 2.59 -5.97 -16.85
CA ALA A 271 2.68 -7.27 -16.22
C ALA A 271 1.69 -7.41 -15.05
N ARG A 272 1.53 -6.36 -14.23
CA ARG A 272 0.58 -6.32 -13.10
C ARG A 272 -0.88 -6.30 -13.59
N ALA A 273 -1.19 -5.48 -14.59
CA ALA A 273 -2.52 -5.45 -15.21
C ALA A 273 -2.92 -6.83 -15.78
N ALA A 274 -1.99 -7.54 -16.42
CA ALA A 274 -2.24 -8.89 -16.94
C ALA A 274 -2.60 -9.87 -15.81
N VAL A 275 -1.95 -9.79 -14.64
CA VAL A 275 -2.35 -10.60 -13.48
C VAL A 275 -3.78 -10.29 -13.07
N PHE A 276 -4.14 -9.01 -12.94
CA PHE A 276 -5.49 -8.63 -12.49
C PHE A 276 -6.58 -9.00 -13.48
N GLU A 277 -6.31 -8.94 -14.78
CA GLU A 277 -7.24 -9.44 -15.81
C GLU A 277 -7.54 -10.94 -15.62
N ASP A 278 -6.52 -11.72 -15.23
CA ASP A 278 -6.64 -13.16 -15.00
C ASP A 278 -7.24 -13.51 -13.62
N VAL A 279 -7.41 -12.53 -12.69
CA VAL A 279 -8.09 -12.79 -11.42
C VAL A 279 -9.56 -13.04 -11.66
N ARG A 280 -10.08 -14.18 -11.15
CA ARG A 280 -11.52 -14.49 -11.19
C ARG A 280 -12.31 -13.52 -10.32
N PRO A 281 -13.55 -13.15 -10.71
CA PRO A 281 -14.49 -12.54 -9.77
C PRO A 281 -14.60 -13.39 -8.49
N LEU A 282 -14.63 -12.73 -7.33
CA LEU A 282 -14.73 -13.42 -6.05
C LEU A 282 -16.06 -14.20 -5.95
N ASP A 283 -15.98 -15.41 -5.41
CA ASP A 283 -17.14 -16.23 -5.07
C ASP A 283 -17.58 -15.90 -3.62
N PRO A 284 -18.78 -15.30 -3.39
CA PRO A 284 -19.26 -14.98 -2.06
C PRO A 284 -19.27 -16.17 -1.10
N SER A 285 -19.45 -17.41 -1.60
CA SER A 285 -19.41 -18.62 -0.79
C SER A 285 -18.01 -19.00 -0.28
N ARG A 286 -16.97 -18.38 -0.84
CA ARG A 286 -15.55 -18.54 -0.45
C ARG A 286 -15.01 -17.27 0.24
N VAL A 287 -15.91 -16.42 0.75
CA VAL A 287 -15.59 -15.22 1.54
C VAL A 287 -16.20 -15.36 2.93
N VAL A 288 -15.40 -15.15 3.95
CA VAL A 288 -15.83 -15.09 5.34
C VAL A 288 -15.60 -13.68 5.84
N LEU A 289 -16.70 -12.99 6.16
CA LEU A 289 -16.67 -11.70 6.83
C LEU A 289 -16.78 -11.90 8.34
N GLY A 290 -16.15 -11.03 9.12
CA GLY A 290 -16.20 -11.07 10.57
C GLY A 290 -16.34 -9.68 11.18
N GLN A 291 -16.90 -9.63 12.39
CA GLN A 291 -16.96 -8.41 13.20
C GLN A 291 -16.51 -8.77 14.62
N TYR A 292 -15.55 -8.05 15.21
CA TYR A 292 -15.13 -8.33 16.59
C TYR A 292 -16.20 -7.89 17.58
N ASP A 293 -16.27 -8.62 18.71
CA ASP A 293 -17.41 -8.56 19.64
C ASP A 293 -17.68 -7.14 20.18
N ASP A 294 -16.63 -6.34 20.42
CA ASP A 294 -16.73 -5.00 21.00
C ASP A 294 -16.84 -3.88 19.94
N TYR A 295 -16.98 -4.20 18.64
CA TYR A 295 -16.99 -3.19 17.56
C TYR A 295 -18.11 -2.16 17.70
N ARG A 296 -19.30 -2.62 18.12
CA ARG A 296 -20.49 -1.76 18.27
C ARG A 296 -20.44 -0.86 19.50
N ASP A 297 -19.46 -1.06 20.38
CA ASP A 297 -19.20 -0.21 21.54
C ASP A 297 -18.19 0.91 21.22
N GLU A 298 -17.61 0.92 20.02
CA GLU A 298 -16.68 1.96 19.55
C GLU A 298 -17.42 3.28 19.27
N GLU A 299 -16.70 4.39 19.42
CA GLU A 299 -17.22 5.73 19.11
C GLU A 299 -17.57 5.86 17.61
N ASP A 300 -18.69 6.50 17.30
CA ASP A 300 -19.20 6.70 15.93
C ASP A 300 -19.53 5.41 15.16
N VAL A 301 -19.80 4.30 15.84
CA VAL A 301 -20.31 3.07 15.26
C VAL A 301 -21.79 2.90 15.59
N GLU A 302 -22.59 2.47 14.61
CA GLU A 302 -24.03 2.21 14.79
C GLU A 302 -24.28 0.98 15.68
N GLU A 303 -25.25 1.06 16.60
CA GLU A 303 -25.56 -0.02 17.56
C GLU A 303 -25.92 -1.36 16.87
N ASP A 304 -26.46 -1.31 15.65
CA ASP A 304 -26.86 -2.47 14.84
C ASP A 304 -25.95 -2.66 13.59
N SER A 305 -24.76 -2.06 13.60
CA SER A 305 -23.82 -2.18 12.50
C SER A 305 -23.55 -3.62 12.09
N THR A 306 -23.57 -3.86 10.79
CA THR A 306 -23.18 -5.12 10.15
C THR A 306 -21.91 -4.98 9.33
N VAL A 307 -21.14 -3.91 9.56
CA VAL A 307 -19.86 -3.68 8.86
C VAL A 307 -18.82 -4.68 9.32
N GLU A 308 -18.15 -5.30 8.37
CA GLU A 308 -17.10 -6.26 8.65
C GLU A 308 -15.80 -5.55 9.08
N THR A 309 -15.20 -6.07 10.15
CA THR A 309 -13.88 -5.67 10.65
C THR A 309 -12.79 -6.70 10.34
N PHE A 310 -13.20 -7.78 9.66
CA PHE A 310 -12.38 -8.92 9.28
C PHE A 310 -12.85 -9.47 7.94
N VAL A 311 -11.91 -9.88 7.11
CA VAL A 311 -12.16 -10.63 5.87
C VAL A 311 -11.15 -11.75 5.74
N ALA A 312 -11.63 -12.95 5.39
CA ALA A 312 -10.81 -14.01 4.82
C ALA A 312 -11.48 -14.51 3.54
N LEU A 313 -10.71 -14.70 2.48
CA LEU A 313 -11.25 -15.11 1.19
C LEU A 313 -10.26 -15.97 0.40
N GLU A 314 -10.81 -16.64 -0.61
CA GLU A 314 -10.05 -17.41 -1.59
C GLU A 314 -10.19 -16.73 -2.96
N ALA A 315 -9.05 -16.42 -3.57
CA ALA A 315 -8.93 -15.84 -4.90
C ALA A 315 -8.18 -16.79 -5.85
N TRP A 316 -8.40 -16.65 -7.15
CA TRP A 316 -7.82 -17.49 -8.19
C TRP A 316 -7.31 -16.64 -9.34
N VAL A 317 -6.14 -17.03 -9.90
CA VAL A 317 -5.54 -16.38 -11.08
C VAL A 317 -5.49 -17.39 -12.21
N ASP A 318 -6.21 -17.12 -13.30
CA ASP A 318 -6.46 -18.05 -14.41
C ASP A 318 -5.42 -17.96 -15.52
N ASN A 319 -4.13 -18.07 -15.18
CA ASN A 319 -3.07 -18.17 -16.18
C ASN A 319 -2.28 -19.48 -16.07
N ASP A 320 -1.31 -19.68 -16.96
CA ASP A 320 -0.58 -20.95 -17.00
C ASP A 320 0.31 -21.18 -15.78
N ARG A 321 0.74 -20.12 -15.10
CA ARG A 321 1.57 -20.17 -13.88
C ARG A 321 0.76 -20.54 -12.65
N TRP A 322 -0.45 -19.97 -12.49
CA TRP A 322 -1.20 -19.96 -11.23
C TRP A 322 -2.50 -20.75 -11.27
N ARG A 323 -2.91 -21.26 -12.45
CA ARG A 323 -4.15 -22.04 -12.55
C ARG A 323 -4.19 -23.17 -11.53
N ASP A 324 -5.31 -23.30 -10.85
CA ASP A 324 -5.57 -24.30 -9.81
C ASP A 324 -4.76 -24.11 -8.51
N ILE A 325 -4.17 -22.94 -8.29
CA ILE A 325 -3.51 -22.56 -7.05
C ILE A 325 -4.41 -21.55 -6.30
N PRO A 326 -4.93 -21.88 -5.11
CA PRO A 326 -5.68 -20.93 -4.30
C PRO A 326 -4.76 -19.88 -3.67
N PHE A 327 -5.18 -18.62 -3.77
CA PHE A 327 -4.65 -17.51 -3.01
C PHE A 327 -5.61 -17.21 -1.86
N HIS A 328 -5.17 -17.40 -0.63
CA HIS A 328 -5.96 -17.07 0.55
C HIS A 328 -5.52 -15.72 1.06
N LEU A 329 -6.45 -14.76 1.11
CA LEU A 329 -6.20 -13.40 1.59
C LEU A 329 -6.93 -13.22 2.92
N ARG A 330 -6.26 -12.66 3.93
CA ARG A 330 -6.86 -12.37 5.23
C ARG A 330 -6.38 -11.05 5.79
N THR A 331 -7.32 -10.31 6.39
CA THR A 331 -7.07 -9.12 7.20
C THR A 331 -8.12 -9.01 8.29
N GLY A 332 -7.84 -8.24 9.34
CA GLY A 332 -8.80 -7.97 10.40
C GLY A 332 -8.25 -7.07 11.48
N LYS A 333 -9.16 -6.45 12.22
CA LYS A 333 -8.89 -5.62 13.40
C LYS A 333 -9.04 -6.41 14.68
N ALA A 334 -8.46 -5.91 15.79
CA ALA A 334 -8.49 -6.55 17.11
C ALA A 334 -8.08 -8.03 17.07
N MET A 335 -7.12 -8.40 16.21
CA MET A 335 -6.64 -9.76 16.02
C MET A 335 -5.59 -10.16 17.08
N ALA A 336 -5.20 -11.44 17.10
CA ALA A 336 -4.23 -11.99 18.04
C ALA A 336 -2.81 -11.41 17.89
N GLU A 337 -2.44 -11.04 16.67
CA GLU A 337 -1.08 -10.56 16.33
C GLU A 337 -1.15 -9.56 15.17
N THR A 338 -0.25 -8.58 15.17
CA THR A 338 -0.02 -7.71 14.00
C THR A 338 1.12 -8.30 13.18
N ARG A 339 0.83 -8.62 11.91
CA ARG A 339 1.84 -9.08 10.96
C ARG A 339 1.44 -8.74 9.53
N ARG A 340 2.38 -8.83 8.63
CA ARG A 340 2.18 -8.67 7.19
C ARG A 340 3.04 -9.70 6.49
N THR A 341 2.43 -10.82 6.09
CA THR A 341 3.19 -11.94 5.54
C THR A 341 2.61 -12.45 4.24
N VAL A 342 3.49 -12.89 3.35
CA VAL A 342 3.14 -13.79 2.25
C VAL A 342 3.79 -15.14 2.52
N THR A 343 3.00 -16.19 2.49
CA THR A 343 3.47 -17.58 2.63
C THR A 343 3.19 -18.35 1.34
N LEU A 344 4.23 -18.84 0.70
CA LEU A 344 4.12 -19.80 -0.40
C LEU A 344 4.34 -21.19 0.17
N ARG A 345 3.28 -22.02 0.14
CA ARG A 345 3.33 -23.41 0.58
C ARG A 345 3.64 -24.29 -0.61
N PHE A 346 4.73 -25.05 -0.54
CA PHE A 346 5.15 -25.94 -1.62
C PHE A 346 4.41 -27.27 -1.59
N ARG A 347 4.32 -27.90 -2.76
CA ARG A 347 3.78 -29.24 -2.88
C ARG A 347 4.72 -30.24 -2.22
N GLN A 348 4.13 -31.17 -1.47
CA GLN A 348 4.90 -32.29 -0.93
C GLN A 348 5.41 -33.18 -2.09
N PRO A 349 6.61 -33.76 -1.97
CA PRO A 349 7.07 -34.76 -2.93
C PRO A 349 6.10 -35.94 -2.98
N GLU A 350 5.69 -36.36 -4.19
CA GLU A 350 4.82 -37.54 -4.37
C GLU A 350 5.44 -38.81 -3.78
N SER A 351 6.77 -38.88 -3.77
CA SER A 351 7.50 -39.97 -3.14
C SER A 351 8.77 -39.46 -2.49
N SER A 352 9.07 -39.99 -1.30
CA SER A 352 10.29 -39.68 -0.55
C SER A 352 10.89 -40.95 0.03
N VAL A 353 12.21 -41.02 0.05
CA VAL A 353 12.94 -42.06 0.79
C VAL A 353 12.72 -42.04 2.28
N PHE A 354 12.13 -40.94 2.79
CA PHE A 354 11.78 -40.74 4.20
C PHE A 354 10.30 -41.06 4.51
N GLY A 355 9.54 -41.57 3.54
CA GLY A 355 8.13 -41.92 3.71
C GLY A 355 7.18 -40.87 3.13
N SER A 356 5.89 -41.02 3.47
CA SER A 356 4.80 -40.10 3.09
C SER A 356 4.38 -39.23 4.29
N GLY A 357 3.72 -38.11 4.00
CA GLY A 357 3.16 -37.22 5.04
C GLY A 357 4.22 -36.30 5.68
N LEU A 358 5.28 -36.01 4.96
CA LEU A 358 6.23 -34.98 5.37
C LEU A 358 5.53 -33.62 5.39
N ALA A 359 5.93 -32.73 6.31
CA ALA A 359 5.45 -31.37 6.29
C ALA A 359 5.87 -30.66 4.97
N PRO A 360 5.02 -29.80 4.40
CA PRO A 360 5.39 -29.00 3.22
C PRO A 360 6.48 -28.01 3.57
N ASP A 361 7.36 -27.74 2.61
CA ASP A 361 8.25 -26.58 2.72
C ASP A 361 7.42 -25.30 2.57
N GLU A 362 7.82 -24.23 3.29
CA GLU A 362 7.19 -22.92 3.21
C GLU A 362 8.23 -21.83 3.02
N LEU A 363 8.01 -20.98 2.01
CA LEU A 363 8.71 -19.71 1.86
C LEU A 363 7.83 -18.59 2.41
N VAL A 364 8.34 -17.89 3.41
CA VAL A 364 7.61 -16.80 4.09
C VAL A 364 8.36 -15.49 3.86
N LEU A 365 7.63 -14.50 3.36
CA LEU A 365 8.10 -13.15 3.12
C LEU A 365 7.41 -12.24 4.15
N GLU A 366 8.17 -11.62 5.04
CA GLU A 366 7.65 -10.62 5.97
C GLU A 366 7.66 -9.24 5.29
N LEU A 367 6.47 -8.64 5.16
CA LEU A 367 6.25 -7.35 4.49
C LEU A 367 6.19 -6.19 5.49
N THR A 368 6.95 -6.31 6.58
CA THR A 368 7.15 -5.25 7.58
C THR A 368 8.34 -4.38 7.19
N ASP A 369 8.56 -3.31 7.93
CA ASP A 369 9.70 -2.41 7.69
C ASP A 369 11.04 -3.12 8.00
N GLU A 370 11.03 -4.16 8.86
CA GLU A 370 12.12 -5.13 9.01
C GLU A 370 11.87 -6.33 8.08
N ALA A 371 12.19 -6.16 6.80
CA ALA A 371 11.93 -7.18 5.78
C ALA A 371 12.76 -8.44 6.00
N GLN A 372 12.10 -9.57 6.23
CA GLN A 372 12.73 -10.88 6.45
C GLN A 372 12.18 -11.91 5.49
N VAL A 373 13.03 -12.85 5.11
CA VAL A 373 12.67 -14.03 4.30
C VAL A 373 13.00 -15.28 5.10
N HIS A 374 12.02 -16.16 5.24
CA HIS A 374 12.20 -17.44 5.92
C HIS A 374 11.90 -18.59 4.97
N VAL A 375 12.68 -19.67 5.06
CA VAL A 375 12.35 -20.93 4.43
C VAL A 375 12.28 -22.00 5.50
N ASP A 376 11.07 -22.52 5.75
CA ASP A 376 10.84 -23.64 6.62
C ASP A 376 10.96 -24.94 5.84
N LEU A 377 11.76 -25.87 6.33
CA LEU A 377 12.10 -27.12 5.66
C LEU A 377 12.43 -28.21 6.69
N LEU A 378 12.65 -29.42 6.21
CA LEU A 378 13.09 -30.53 7.05
C LEU A 378 14.59 -30.73 6.94
N GLY A 379 15.28 -30.74 8.08
CA GLY A 379 16.68 -31.08 8.23
C GLY A 379 16.87 -32.41 8.96
N LYS A 380 18.07 -33.01 8.82
CA LYS A 380 18.43 -34.16 9.66
C LYS A 380 18.74 -33.69 11.08
N ARG A 381 18.07 -34.29 12.08
CA ARG A 381 18.39 -34.07 13.48
C ARG A 381 19.84 -34.53 13.77
N PRO A 382 20.66 -33.77 14.52
CA PRO A 382 21.97 -34.22 14.96
C PRO A 382 21.87 -35.54 15.75
N GLY A 383 22.71 -36.50 15.41
CA GLY A 383 22.70 -37.82 16.01
C GLY A 383 23.07 -38.94 15.04
N PRO A 384 23.19 -40.21 15.50
CA PRO A 384 23.56 -41.33 14.64
C PRO A 384 22.44 -41.77 13.69
N GLU A 385 21.19 -41.45 13.98
CA GLU A 385 20.03 -41.90 13.25
C GLU A 385 19.61 -40.90 12.19
N MET A 386 18.97 -41.37 11.11
CA MET A 386 18.41 -40.52 10.05
C MET A 386 16.99 -40.09 10.45
N GLU A 387 16.89 -39.20 11.42
CA GLU A 387 15.66 -38.60 11.90
C GLU A 387 15.52 -37.18 11.34
N LEU A 388 14.36 -36.88 10.72
CA LEU A 388 14.05 -35.53 10.22
C LEU A 388 13.48 -34.67 11.34
N ALA A 389 13.81 -33.39 11.31
CA ALA A 389 13.27 -32.38 12.20
C ALA A 389 13.07 -31.06 11.44
N PRO A 390 12.09 -30.23 11.86
CA PRO A 390 11.92 -28.89 11.33
C PRO A 390 13.17 -28.04 11.49
N ALA A 391 13.47 -27.27 10.46
CA ALA A 391 14.55 -26.28 10.45
C ALA A 391 14.13 -25.05 9.63
N THR A 392 14.58 -23.87 10.03
CA THR A 392 14.29 -22.61 9.36
C THR A 392 15.59 -21.96 8.88
N MET A 393 15.67 -21.64 7.60
CA MET A 393 16.65 -20.67 7.07
C MET A 393 16.05 -19.27 7.23
N ARG A 394 16.88 -18.30 7.56
CA ARG A 394 16.46 -16.89 7.68
C ARG A 394 17.43 -16.01 6.93
N LEU A 395 16.88 -15.03 6.24
CA LEU A 395 17.59 -13.93 5.62
C LEU A 395 16.95 -12.65 6.15
N ASP A 396 17.73 -11.86 6.88
CA ASP A 396 17.36 -10.53 7.31
C ASP A 396 17.93 -9.54 6.30
N LEU A 397 17.04 -8.91 5.52
CA LEU A 397 17.48 -8.02 4.44
C LEU A 397 18.03 -6.70 4.98
N GLY A 398 17.52 -6.22 6.12
CA GLY A 398 18.02 -5.01 6.76
C GLY A 398 19.43 -5.17 7.34
N GLU A 399 19.74 -6.35 7.89
CA GLU A 399 21.10 -6.64 8.39
C GLU A 399 22.11 -6.87 7.25
N GLU A 400 21.70 -7.55 6.17
CA GLU A 400 22.58 -7.93 5.07
C GLU A 400 22.78 -6.79 4.05
N LEU A 401 21.80 -5.92 3.90
CA LEU A 401 21.78 -4.80 2.94
C LEU A 401 21.46 -3.50 3.70
N PRO A 402 22.33 -3.05 4.61
CA PRO A 402 22.06 -1.84 5.36
C PRO A 402 22.02 -0.63 4.41
N ASP A 403 21.01 0.20 4.56
CA ASP A 403 20.92 1.52 3.94
C ASP A 403 21.26 2.58 5.00
N ASP A 404 22.11 3.52 4.64
CA ASP A 404 22.48 4.64 5.52
C ASP A 404 21.35 5.68 5.59
N GLU A 405 20.42 5.69 4.59
CA GLU A 405 19.31 6.63 4.47
C GLU A 405 18.04 5.97 3.92
N PRO A 406 17.39 5.06 4.66
CA PRO A 406 16.18 4.41 4.20
C PRO A 406 15.03 5.43 4.04
N LEU A 407 14.28 5.32 2.93
CA LEU A 407 13.08 6.12 2.70
C LEU A 407 11.85 5.40 3.25
N GLU A 408 11.03 6.09 4.03
CA GLU A 408 9.69 5.61 4.34
C GLU A 408 8.81 5.58 3.06
N ALA A 409 7.74 4.77 3.09
CA ALA A 409 6.88 4.59 1.91
C ALA A 409 6.36 5.91 1.30
N TYR A 410 5.96 6.87 2.14
CA TYR A 410 5.48 8.17 1.67
C TYR A 410 6.59 9.05 1.08
N GLU A 411 7.78 9.02 1.62
CA GLU A 411 8.95 9.71 1.09
C GLU A 411 9.32 9.18 -0.29
N ARG A 412 9.34 7.85 -0.41
CA ARG A 412 9.59 7.18 -1.68
C ARG A 412 8.55 7.55 -2.73
N LEU A 413 7.26 7.47 -2.39
CA LEU A 413 6.18 7.81 -3.31
C LEU A 413 6.20 9.30 -3.72
N LEU A 414 6.48 10.23 -2.80
CA LEU A 414 6.65 11.65 -3.13
C LEU A 414 7.82 11.89 -4.10
N LEU A 415 8.93 11.20 -3.88
CA LEU A 415 10.10 11.28 -4.77
C LEU A 415 9.77 10.71 -6.16
N ASP A 416 9.09 9.57 -6.24
CA ASP A 416 8.67 8.97 -7.51
C ASP A 416 7.68 9.90 -8.26
N VAL A 417 6.74 10.56 -7.54
CA VAL A 417 5.90 11.61 -8.14
C VAL A 417 6.73 12.75 -8.69
N LEU A 418 7.75 13.24 -7.95
CA LEU A 418 8.65 14.30 -8.44
C LEU A 418 9.47 13.89 -9.66
N GLN A 419 9.79 12.61 -9.82
CA GLN A 419 10.52 12.06 -10.95
C GLN A 419 9.60 11.68 -12.12
N GLY A 420 8.28 11.54 -11.87
CA GLY A 420 7.30 11.04 -12.84
C GLY A 420 7.38 9.53 -13.04
N ASP A 421 7.85 8.81 -12.04
CA ASP A 421 7.92 7.35 -12.06
C ASP A 421 6.62 6.73 -11.53
N HIS A 422 5.89 6.04 -12.41
CA HIS A 422 4.62 5.37 -12.08
C HIS A 422 4.77 3.93 -11.62
N THR A 423 5.98 3.42 -11.43
CA THR A 423 6.22 1.98 -11.14
C THR A 423 5.45 1.51 -9.90
N LEU A 424 5.37 2.34 -8.86
CA LEU A 424 4.76 2.02 -7.57
C LEU A 424 3.33 2.58 -7.39
N PHE A 425 2.69 3.01 -8.48
CA PHE A 425 1.33 3.58 -8.42
C PHE A 425 0.31 2.69 -9.11
N ALA A 426 -0.92 2.72 -8.58
CA ALA A 426 -2.03 1.99 -9.17
C ALA A 426 -2.59 2.75 -10.39
N HIS A 427 -2.83 2.02 -11.48
CA HIS A 427 -3.46 2.57 -12.67
C HIS A 427 -4.99 2.46 -12.58
N ALA A 428 -5.71 3.36 -13.26
CA ALA A 428 -7.18 3.35 -13.23
C ALA A 428 -7.78 2.03 -13.72
N ASP A 429 -7.21 1.43 -14.77
CA ASP A 429 -7.72 0.17 -15.33
C ASP A 429 -7.53 -0.99 -14.34
N GLU A 430 -6.40 -1.03 -13.61
CA GLU A 430 -6.14 -1.98 -12.53
C GLU A 430 -7.16 -1.82 -11.40
N THR A 431 -7.37 -0.59 -10.94
CA THR A 431 -8.33 -0.28 -9.88
C THR A 431 -9.75 -0.66 -10.29
N ARG A 432 -10.15 -0.35 -11.53
CA ARG A 432 -11.45 -0.76 -12.08
C ARG A 432 -11.60 -2.27 -12.06
N ARG A 433 -10.58 -2.98 -12.53
CA ARG A 433 -10.61 -4.44 -12.58
C ARG A 433 -10.71 -5.06 -11.20
N LEU A 434 -10.03 -4.52 -10.20
CA LEU A 434 -10.13 -4.99 -8.82
C LEU A 434 -11.50 -4.74 -8.20
N TRP A 435 -12.17 -3.63 -8.54
CA TRP A 435 -13.58 -3.43 -8.17
C TRP A 435 -14.50 -4.43 -8.86
N GLU A 436 -14.31 -4.73 -10.15
CA GLU A 436 -15.06 -5.80 -10.85
C GLU A 436 -14.87 -7.17 -10.19
N VAL A 437 -13.67 -7.48 -9.74
CA VAL A 437 -13.35 -8.71 -9.01
C VAL A 437 -14.09 -8.78 -7.65
N CYS A 438 -14.18 -7.67 -6.93
CA CYS A 438 -14.84 -7.59 -5.62
C CYS A 438 -16.37 -7.47 -5.72
N GLN A 439 -16.92 -6.98 -6.84
CA GLN A 439 -18.33 -6.62 -6.99
C GLN A 439 -19.31 -7.74 -6.60
N PRO A 440 -19.09 -9.03 -6.97
CA PRO A 440 -20.01 -10.11 -6.56
C PRO A 440 -20.19 -10.24 -5.04
N VAL A 441 -19.14 -9.96 -4.26
CA VAL A 441 -19.21 -9.98 -2.79
C VAL A 441 -19.94 -8.76 -2.24
N LEU A 442 -19.84 -7.62 -2.91
CA LEU A 442 -20.59 -6.41 -2.56
C LEU A 442 -22.09 -6.55 -2.86
N ASP A 443 -22.44 -7.25 -3.95
CA ASP A 443 -23.83 -7.49 -4.39
C ASP A 443 -24.53 -8.59 -3.56
N ASP A 444 -23.80 -9.63 -3.17
CA ASP A 444 -24.31 -10.75 -2.36
C ASP A 444 -23.43 -10.94 -1.12
N ARG A 445 -23.46 -9.93 -0.26
CA ARG A 445 -22.56 -9.81 0.88
C ARG A 445 -22.93 -10.81 1.98
N PRO A 446 -22.02 -11.72 2.39
CA PRO A 446 -22.24 -12.60 3.55
C PRO A 446 -22.43 -11.80 4.84
N ASP A 447 -23.25 -12.32 5.75
CA ASP A 447 -23.36 -11.74 7.09
C ASP A 447 -22.03 -11.91 7.86
N PRO A 448 -21.54 -10.88 8.58
CA PRO A 448 -20.32 -10.99 9.35
C PRO A 448 -20.51 -11.91 10.56
N LEU A 449 -19.59 -12.85 10.74
CA LEU A 449 -19.55 -13.75 11.88
C LEU A 449 -18.87 -13.06 13.07
N PRO A 450 -19.35 -13.25 14.32
CA PRO A 450 -18.70 -12.69 15.48
C PRO A 450 -17.35 -13.37 15.75
N TYR A 451 -16.37 -12.63 16.27
CA TYR A 451 -15.11 -13.17 16.80
C TYR A 451 -14.64 -12.35 18.01
N ALA A 452 -14.04 -13.04 18.98
CA ALA A 452 -13.50 -12.38 20.15
C ALA A 452 -12.21 -11.61 19.82
N SER A 453 -12.05 -10.43 20.40
CA SER A 453 -10.79 -9.64 20.32
C SER A 453 -9.62 -10.47 20.81
N GLY A 454 -8.45 -10.32 20.16
CA GLY A 454 -7.24 -11.08 20.44
C GLY A 454 -7.25 -12.53 19.92
N THR A 455 -8.17 -12.88 19.01
CA THR A 455 -8.21 -14.19 18.34
C THR A 455 -7.80 -14.09 16.86
N TRP A 456 -7.75 -15.23 16.17
CA TRP A 456 -7.43 -15.30 14.75
C TRP A 456 -8.64 -15.18 13.81
N GLY A 457 -9.74 -14.63 14.31
CA GLY A 457 -10.97 -14.44 13.56
C GLY A 457 -11.96 -15.61 13.69
N PRO A 458 -13.06 -15.62 12.91
CA PRO A 458 -14.06 -16.66 12.93
C PRO A 458 -13.52 -18.05 12.54
N GLN A 459 -14.01 -19.12 13.17
CA GLN A 459 -13.60 -20.51 12.87
C GLN A 459 -13.74 -20.85 11.38
N ALA A 460 -14.83 -20.42 10.74
CA ALA A 460 -15.04 -20.64 9.30
C ALA A 460 -13.91 -20.05 8.43
N ALA A 461 -13.29 -18.95 8.86
CA ALA A 461 -12.15 -18.39 8.18
C ALA A 461 -10.87 -19.21 8.39
N LEU A 462 -10.70 -19.79 9.57
CA LEU A 462 -9.56 -20.68 9.87
C LEU A 462 -9.60 -21.96 9.05
N ASP A 463 -10.79 -22.45 8.74
CA ASP A 463 -11.03 -23.65 7.96
C ASP A 463 -10.96 -23.42 6.42
N LEU A 464 -10.83 -22.15 5.97
CA LEU A 464 -10.86 -21.81 4.55
C LEU A 464 -9.68 -22.40 3.76
N PRO A 465 -8.40 -22.29 4.20
CA PRO A 465 -7.30 -22.92 3.52
C PRO A 465 -7.22 -24.42 3.86
N GLU A 466 -7.01 -25.26 2.86
CA GLU A 466 -6.65 -26.66 3.11
C GLU A 466 -5.31 -26.71 3.86
N GLY A 467 -5.31 -27.38 5.04
CA GLY A 467 -4.15 -27.42 5.94
C GLY A 467 -4.00 -26.18 6.84
N GLY A 468 -5.00 -25.29 6.87
CA GLY A 468 -5.09 -24.14 7.76
C GLY A 468 -4.19 -22.96 7.37
N TRP A 469 -4.31 -21.87 8.12
CA TRP A 469 -3.43 -20.70 8.05
C TRP A 469 -2.11 -20.98 8.77
N ARG A 470 -1.04 -20.34 8.30
CA ARG A 470 0.18 -20.25 9.08
C ARG A 470 -0.03 -19.24 10.22
N LEU A 471 -0.29 -19.71 11.45
CA LEU A 471 -0.63 -18.87 12.60
C LEU A 471 0.57 -18.48 13.48
N GLY A 472 1.72 -19.13 13.37
CA GLY A 472 2.91 -18.85 14.18
C GLY A 472 4.21 -19.27 13.50
N ARG A 473 5.35 -18.90 14.10
CA ARG A 473 6.68 -19.22 13.53
C ARG A 473 6.98 -20.73 13.48
N HIS A 474 6.22 -21.59 14.19
CA HIS A 474 6.46 -23.03 14.27
C HIS A 474 5.20 -23.88 14.42
N ASP A 475 3.99 -23.36 14.21
CA ASP A 475 2.75 -24.11 14.48
C ASP A 475 2.54 -25.30 13.52
N ALA A 476 3.22 -25.34 12.37
CA ALA A 476 3.19 -26.51 11.46
C ALA A 476 3.90 -27.76 12.01
N TYR A 477 4.57 -27.65 13.17
CA TYR A 477 5.42 -28.71 13.75
C TYR A 477 5.20 -28.91 15.24
N ALA A 478 4.18 -28.24 15.83
CA ALA A 478 3.79 -28.46 17.20
C ALA A 478 2.83 -29.66 17.26
N ASP A 479 3.44 -30.86 17.40
CA ASP A 479 2.86 -32.03 18.11
C ASP A 479 3.98 -33.01 18.49
#